data_9af5c4a904992cd523a92661df9adc68
#
_entry.id   9af5c4a904992cd523a92661df9adc68
#
_cell.length_a   1.000
_cell.length_b   1.000
_cell.length_c   1.000
_cell.angle_alpha   90.00
_cell.angle_beta   90.00
_cell.angle_gamma   90.00
#
_symmetry.space_group_name_H-M   'P 1'
#
loop_
_entity.id
_entity.type
_entity.pdbx_description
1 polymer ?
#
loop_
_entity_poly.entity_id
_entity_poly.type
_entity_poly.pdbx_seq_one_letter_code
_entity_poly.pdbx_strand_id
1 'polypeptide(L)'
;MTDEKKKEKRIAMEERREYSFEATVTPEVLERWHHWITVRLRYLSMERLVDVSATLYTFNTHDIDMLPGGSFHFVKELHPRDTAALNFHVFANHTGWVYLHVKAYRDGAYVSWYSPLYEIQLIEDPAEIRTFFVNRPYWAYEETIETETVVHARRDVPNLRLEIAATPPSRSHTLMDVIDIDFITEGGTKRFASELYASEEGMYHLTARLFHEQKLISTKLASCYVTPLEE
;
A
#
# COMPACT_ATOMS: atom_id res chain seq x y z
N MET A 1 8.83 6.75 49.02
CA MET A 1 7.58 6.78 48.26
C MET A 1 6.50 6.34 49.24
N THR A 2 5.70 7.32 49.68
CA THR A 2 4.71 7.15 50.73
C THR A 2 3.57 6.22 50.29
N ASP A 3 2.96 5.52 51.25
CA ASP A 3 1.86 4.57 51.00
C ASP A 3 0.64 5.21 50.27
N GLU A 4 0.43 6.50 50.46
CA GLU A 4 -0.58 7.27 49.69
C GLU A 4 -0.27 7.30 48.18
N LYS A 5 0.96 7.55 47.77
CA LYS A 5 1.33 7.51 46.32
C LYS A 5 1.21 6.14 45.70
N LYS A 6 1.38 5.07 46.52
CA LYS A 6 1.14 3.70 46.07
C LYS A 6 -0.36 3.41 45.94
N LYS A 7 -1.17 3.96 46.80
CA LYS A 7 -2.63 3.81 46.81
C LYS A 7 -3.25 4.58 45.64
N GLU A 8 -2.81 5.82 45.40
CA GLU A 8 -3.23 6.62 44.23
C GLU A 8 -2.83 5.97 42.89
N LYS A 9 -1.62 5.40 42.82
CA LYS A 9 -1.17 4.70 41.64
C LYS A 9 -1.93 3.38 41.39
N ARG A 10 -2.38 2.73 42.48
CA ARG A 10 -3.19 1.51 42.41
C ARG A 10 -4.63 1.82 42.01
N ILE A 11 -5.23 2.90 42.53
CA ILE A 11 -6.54 3.41 42.15
C ILE A 11 -6.52 3.84 40.66
N ALA A 12 -5.52 4.60 40.24
CA ALA A 12 -5.36 5.01 38.84
C ALA A 12 -5.09 3.83 37.86
N MET A 13 -4.52 2.73 38.36
CA MET A 13 -4.37 1.48 37.58
C MET A 13 -5.65 0.62 37.58
N GLU A 14 -6.45 0.66 38.68
CA GLU A 14 -7.76 0.00 38.76
C GLU A 14 -8.81 0.76 37.93
N GLU A 15 -8.83 2.09 37.97
CA GLU A 15 -9.68 2.92 37.09
C GLU A 15 -9.36 2.73 35.59
N ARG A 16 -8.09 2.43 35.22
CA ARG A 16 -7.71 2.07 33.83
C ARG A 16 -8.23 0.68 33.41
N ARG A 17 -8.66 -0.19 34.30
CA ARG A 17 -9.20 -1.52 33.98
C ARG A 17 -10.70 -1.53 33.73
N GLU A 18 -11.44 -0.47 34.08
CA GLU A 18 -12.90 -0.41 33.92
C GLU A 18 -13.36 -0.22 32.47
N TYR A 19 -12.48 0.20 31.53
CA TYR A 19 -12.82 0.40 30.13
C TYR A 19 -12.06 -0.59 29.27
N SER A 20 -12.57 -1.79 29.17
CA SER A 20 -11.99 -2.79 28.31
C SER A 20 -12.72 -2.85 26.97
N PHE A 21 -11.96 -2.73 25.92
CA PHE A 21 -12.38 -3.05 24.57
C PHE A 21 -11.56 -4.23 24.08
N GLU A 22 -12.16 -5.01 23.20
CA GLU A 22 -11.45 -5.95 22.33
C GLU A 22 -11.54 -5.40 20.92
N ALA A 23 -10.44 -5.42 20.22
CA ALA A 23 -10.42 -5.12 18.78
C ALA A 23 -9.80 -6.28 18.02
N THR A 24 -10.37 -6.58 16.87
CA THR A 24 -9.79 -7.52 15.90
C THR A 24 -9.70 -6.84 14.54
N VAL A 25 -8.61 -7.06 13.83
CA VAL A 25 -8.34 -6.46 12.52
C VAL A 25 -8.46 -7.55 11.45
N THR A 26 -9.18 -7.25 10.37
CA THR A 26 -9.32 -8.14 9.23
C THR A 26 -9.32 -7.37 7.91
N PRO A 27 -8.65 -7.87 6.86
CA PRO A 27 -7.75 -9.01 6.86
C PRO A 27 -6.41 -8.68 7.56
N GLU A 28 -5.72 -9.70 8.07
CA GLU A 28 -4.37 -9.57 8.62
C GLU A 28 -3.30 -9.60 7.53
N VAL A 29 -3.69 -10.01 6.33
CA VAL A 29 -2.81 -10.14 5.16
C VAL A 29 -3.40 -9.32 4.02
N LEU A 30 -2.63 -8.39 3.48
CA LEU A 30 -3.00 -7.53 2.37
C LEU A 30 -2.11 -7.78 1.16
N GLU A 31 -2.63 -7.46 -0.01
CA GLU A 31 -1.81 -7.22 -1.22
C GLU A 31 -1.36 -5.75 -1.24
N ARG A 32 -0.40 -5.40 -2.11
CA ARG A 32 -0.01 -3.98 -2.31
C ARG A 32 -1.19 -3.13 -2.77
N TRP A 33 -1.14 -1.84 -2.46
CA TRP A 33 -2.01 -0.75 -2.90
C TRP A 33 -3.19 -0.47 -1.96
N HIS A 34 -4.34 -0.15 -2.50
CA HIS A 34 -5.52 0.28 -1.76
C HIS A 34 -6.33 -0.89 -1.22
N HIS A 35 -6.57 -0.89 0.08
CA HIS A 35 -7.37 -1.93 0.73
C HIS A 35 -8.29 -1.36 1.81
N TRP A 36 -9.34 -2.11 2.09
CA TRP A 36 -10.18 -1.89 3.26
C TRP A 36 -9.75 -2.83 4.39
N ILE A 37 -9.49 -2.24 5.55
CA ILE A 37 -9.29 -2.96 6.80
C ILE A 37 -10.55 -2.77 7.64
N THR A 38 -11.15 -3.86 8.12
CA THR A 38 -12.26 -3.83 9.05
C THR A 38 -11.74 -4.08 10.46
N VAL A 39 -11.95 -3.14 11.35
CA VAL A 39 -11.71 -3.33 12.77
C VAL A 39 -13.05 -3.60 13.46
N ARG A 40 -13.18 -4.78 14.06
CA ARG A 40 -14.32 -5.10 14.92
C ARG A 40 -13.97 -4.70 16.34
N LEU A 41 -14.63 -3.66 16.82
CA LEU A 41 -14.48 -3.13 18.17
C LEU A 41 -15.61 -3.67 19.05
N ARG A 42 -15.28 -4.47 20.04
CA ARG A 42 -16.22 -5.00 21.04
C ARG A 42 -16.02 -4.27 22.37
N TYR A 43 -17.10 -3.74 22.90
CA TYR A 43 -17.10 -3.08 24.20
C TYR A 43 -17.42 -4.09 25.30
N LEU A 44 -16.57 -4.18 26.32
CA LEU A 44 -16.65 -5.22 27.36
C LEU A 44 -17.19 -4.71 28.71
N SER A 45 -17.24 -3.40 28.93
CA SER A 45 -17.74 -2.83 30.17
C SER A 45 -19.27 -2.90 30.28
N MET A 46 -19.78 -2.67 31.46
CA MET A 46 -21.22 -2.77 31.80
C MET A 46 -21.96 -1.43 31.71
N GLU A 47 -21.28 -0.36 31.32
CA GLU A 47 -21.84 0.99 31.25
C GLU A 47 -21.90 1.51 29.83
N ARG A 48 -22.86 2.36 29.54
CA ARG A 48 -23.05 2.98 28.24
C ARG A 48 -21.96 4.04 27.97
N LEU A 49 -21.41 4.07 26.77
CA LEU A 49 -20.55 5.14 26.27
C LEU A 49 -21.29 5.97 25.24
N VAL A 50 -21.03 7.26 25.21
CA VAL A 50 -21.55 8.20 24.20
C VAL A 50 -20.41 8.91 23.50
N ASP A 51 -20.71 9.47 22.33
CA ASP A 51 -19.74 10.20 21.50
C ASP A 51 -18.44 9.42 21.28
N VAL A 52 -18.60 8.13 20.96
CA VAL A 52 -17.46 7.23 20.72
C VAL A 52 -16.82 7.57 19.38
N SER A 53 -15.56 7.89 19.41
CA SER A 53 -14.75 8.07 18.20
C SER A 53 -13.62 7.05 18.17
N ALA A 54 -13.38 6.48 16.99
CA ALA A 54 -12.34 5.49 16.78
C ALA A 54 -11.45 5.94 15.63
N THR A 55 -10.15 6.02 15.88
CA THR A 55 -9.14 6.40 14.88
C THR A 55 -8.14 5.28 14.73
N LEU A 56 -7.95 4.81 13.51
CA LEU A 56 -6.87 3.87 13.20
C LEU A 56 -5.60 4.67 12.92
N TYR A 57 -4.53 4.28 13.55
CA TYR A 57 -3.19 4.84 13.35
C TYR A 57 -2.26 3.79 12.78
N THR A 58 -1.34 4.23 11.95
CA THR A 58 -0.22 3.43 11.47
C THR A 58 1.02 3.77 12.29
N PHE A 59 1.83 2.78 12.58
CA PHE A 59 3.08 3.00 13.29
C PHE A 59 4.12 3.71 12.41
N ASN A 60 4.10 3.39 11.11
CA ASN A 60 4.93 4.02 10.10
C ASN A 60 4.10 4.22 8.81
N THR A 61 3.86 5.47 8.41
CA THR A 61 3.11 5.82 7.20
C THR A 61 3.81 5.41 5.91
N HIS A 62 5.11 5.10 5.96
CA HIS A 62 5.84 4.58 4.82
C HIS A 62 5.46 3.14 4.49
N ASP A 63 5.09 2.36 5.50
CA ASP A 63 4.69 0.96 5.34
C ASP A 63 3.20 0.85 5.00
N ILE A 64 2.37 1.46 5.85
CA ILE A 64 0.92 1.54 5.65
C ILE A 64 0.49 2.98 5.87
N ASP A 65 -0.11 3.59 4.86
CA ASP A 65 -0.64 4.95 4.94
C ASP A 65 -2.17 4.95 5.00
N MET A 66 -2.73 5.93 5.71
CA MET A 66 -4.17 6.14 5.81
C MET A 66 -4.63 7.10 4.73
N LEU A 67 -5.60 6.69 3.93
CA LEU A 67 -6.15 7.59 2.93
C LEU A 67 -6.96 8.73 3.57
N PRO A 68 -6.96 9.92 2.98
CA PRO A 68 -7.71 11.06 3.48
C PRO A 68 -9.18 10.73 3.74
N GLY A 69 -9.65 11.01 4.96
CA GLY A 69 -11.01 10.71 5.41
C GLY A 69 -11.27 9.26 5.81
N GLY A 70 -10.28 8.35 5.64
CA GLY A 70 -10.43 6.93 5.95
C GLY A 70 -9.94 6.50 7.33
N SER A 71 -9.37 7.40 8.13
CA SER A 71 -8.74 7.06 9.42
C SER A 71 -9.66 7.19 10.64
N PHE A 72 -10.85 7.76 10.49
CA PHE A 72 -11.71 8.14 11.61
C PHE A 72 -13.14 7.65 11.43
N HIS A 73 -13.70 7.10 12.51
CA HIS A 73 -15.12 6.74 12.61
C HIS A 73 -15.74 7.32 13.86
N PHE A 74 -16.99 7.75 13.74
CA PHE A 74 -17.82 8.20 14.83
C PHE A 74 -18.97 7.22 15.03
N VAL A 75 -19.12 6.74 16.28
CA VAL A 75 -20.23 5.91 16.72
C VAL A 75 -20.97 6.67 17.82
N LYS A 76 -22.25 6.99 17.59
CA LYS A 76 -23.02 7.83 18.50
C LYS A 76 -23.00 7.31 19.92
N GLU A 77 -23.13 6.00 20.09
CA GLU A 77 -23.12 5.34 21.39
C GLU A 77 -22.73 3.85 21.26
N LEU A 78 -22.20 3.31 22.35
CA LEU A 78 -21.98 1.87 22.53
C LEU A 78 -22.60 1.43 23.86
N HIS A 79 -23.44 0.40 23.78
CA HIS A 79 -23.99 -0.26 24.94
C HIS A 79 -23.07 -1.42 25.37
N PRO A 80 -23.25 -1.91 26.62
CA PRO A 80 -22.54 -3.08 27.12
C PRO A 80 -22.61 -4.25 26.14
N ARG A 81 -21.45 -4.82 25.79
CA ARG A 81 -21.28 -5.95 24.85
C ARG A 81 -21.56 -5.65 23.38
N ASP A 82 -21.83 -4.41 23.01
CA ASP A 82 -21.95 -4.03 21.60
C ASP A 82 -20.67 -4.30 20.84
N THR A 83 -20.85 -4.59 19.57
CA THR A 83 -19.76 -4.72 18.60
C THR A 83 -19.99 -3.76 17.43
N ALA A 84 -19.03 -2.90 17.17
CA ALA A 84 -19.01 -2.01 16.00
C ALA A 84 -18.02 -2.54 14.96
N ALA A 85 -18.42 -2.58 13.70
CA ALA A 85 -17.53 -2.83 12.57
C ALA A 85 -17.13 -1.50 11.94
N LEU A 86 -15.83 -1.20 11.94
CA LEU A 86 -15.26 0.06 11.46
C LEU A 86 -14.37 -0.25 10.26
N ASN A 87 -14.66 0.36 9.13
CA ASN A 87 -13.94 0.11 7.89
C ASN A 87 -12.98 1.26 7.59
N PHE A 88 -11.69 0.96 7.53
CA PHE A 88 -10.62 1.92 7.28
C PHE A 88 -10.02 1.69 5.91
N HIS A 89 -9.80 2.76 5.13
CA HIS A 89 -9.18 2.67 3.83
C HIS A 89 -7.69 2.98 3.93
N VAL A 90 -6.86 2.02 3.58
CA VAL A 90 -5.40 2.09 3.70
C VAL A 90 -4.71 1.90 2.36
N PHE A 91 -3.49 2.40 2.28
CA PHE A 91 -2.55 2.15 1.20
C PHE A 91 -1.36 1.40 1.78
N ALA A 92 -1.20 0.13 1.40
CA ALA A 92 -0.15 -0.75 1.92
C ALA A 92 1.03 -0.84 0.94
N ASN A 93 2.22 -0.43 1.40
CA ASN A 93 3.49 -0.53 0.67
C ASN A 93 4.37 -1.67 1.16
N HIS A 94 4.38 -1.87 2.48
CA HIS A 94 5.17 -2.89 3.17
C HIS A 94 4.34 -3.50 4.30
N THR A 95 4.78 -4.63 4.83
CA THR A 95 4.28 -5.16 6.11
C THR A 95 4.47 -4.10 7.18
N GLY A 96 3.43 -3.82 7.94
CA GLY A 96 3.45 -2.73 8.90
C GLY A 96 2.53 -3.00 10.08
N TRP A 97 2.48 -2.04 11.01
CA TRP A 97 1.74 -2.14 12.25
C TRP A 97 0.68 -1.05 12.33
N VAL A 98 -0.51 -1.44 12.80
CA VAL A 98 -1.61 -0.52 13.04
C VAL A 98 -2.11 -0.67 14.48
N TYR A 99 -2.72 0.38 15.00
CA TYR A 99 -3.42 0.35 16.28
C TYR A 99 -4.63 1.26 16.27
N LEU A 100 -5.64 0.91 17.07
CA LEU A 100 -6.87 1.68 17.20
C LEU A 100 -6.79 2.56 18.48
N HIS A 101 -7.16 3.82 18.34
CA HIS A 101 -7.39 4.71 19.47
C HIS A 101 -8.88 5.02 19.56
N VAL A 102 -9.49 4.64 20.67
CA VAL A 102 -10.89 4.91 20.97
C VAL A 102 -10.98 6.03 22.00
N LYS A 103 -11.81 7.02 21.71
CA LYS A 103 -12.17 8.11 22.61
C LYS A 103 -13.68 8.10 22.80
N ALA A 104 -14.14 8.32 24.00
CA ALA A 104 -15.55 8.34 24.32
C ALA A 104 -15.84 9.21 25.55
N TYR A 105 -17.10 9.43 25.84
CA TYR A 105 -17.53 10.05 27.09
C TYR A 105 -18.46 9.10 27.86
N ARG A 106 -18.30 9.08 29.18
CA ARG A 106 -19.16 8.41 30.14
C ARG A 106 -19.54 9.40 31.21
N ASP A 107 -20.81 9.66 31.39
CA ASP A 107 -21.34 10.60 32.40
C ASP A 107 -20.59 11.95 32.44
N GLY A 108 -20.17 12.43 31.25
CA GLY A 108 -19.39 13.65 31.09
C GLY A 108 -17.87 13.49 31.30
N ALA A 109 -17.40 12.32 31.73
CA ALA A 109 -15.98 12.04 31.88
C ALA A 109 -15.38 11.48 30.58
N TYR A 110 -14.19 11.95 30.23
CA TYR A 110 -13.45 11.50 29.03
C TYR A 110 -12.81 10.13 29.25
N VAL A 111 -13.01 9.24 28.30
CA VAL A 111 -12.43 7.89 28.26
C VAL A 111 -11.52 7.78 27.06
N SER A 112 -10.35 7.20 27.23
CA SER A 112 -9.39 6.94 26.16
C SER A 112 -8.81 5.53 26.28
N TRP A 113 -8.79 4.81 25.16
CA TRP A 113 -8.26 3.45 25.10
C TRP A 113 -7.46 3.25 23.80
N TYR A 114 -6.34 2.53 23.92
CA TYR A 114 -5.51 2.13 22.80
C TYR A 114 -5.51 0.60 22.68
N SER A 115 -5.70 0.10 21.48
CA SER A 115 -5.53 -1.32 21.19
C SER A 115 -4.06 -1.75 21.28
N PRO A 116 -3.78 -3.04 21.38
CA PRO A 116 -2.48 -3.57 21.00
C PRO A 116 -2.11 -3.18 19.57
N LEU A 117 -0.83 -3.32 19.22
CA LEU A 117 -0.37 -3.25 17.84
C LEU A 117 -0.81 -4.53 17.10
N TYR A 118 -1.36 -4.36 15.90
CA TYR A 118 -1.70 -5.44 14.99
C TYR A 118 -0.75 -5.38 13.80
N GLU A 119 -0.08 -6.49 13.53
CA GLU A 119 0.72 -6.63 12.32
C GLU A 119 -0.20 -6.88 11.13
N ILE A 120 -0.03 -6.11 10.09
CA ILE A 120 -0.65 -6.30 8.79
C ILE A 120 0.44 -6.78 7.85
N GLN A 121 0.38 -8.04 7.47
CA GLN A 121 1.34 -8.63 6.55
C GLN A 121 0.99 -8.25 5.12
N LEU A 122 1.99 -7.83 4.35
CA LEU A 122 1.84 -7.59 2.92
C LEU A 122 2.35 -8.81 2.15
N ILE A 123 1.52 -9.33 1.25
CA ILE A 123 1.97 -10.31 0.27
C ILE A 123 2.83 -9.56 -0.74
N GLU A 124 4.13 -9.82 -0.72
CA GLU A 124 5.02 -9.29 -1.73
C GLU A 124 4.75 -9.93 -3.09
N ASP A 125 4.71 -9.08 -4.13
CA ASP A 125 4.64 -9.57 -5.50
C ASP A 125 5.85 -10.49 -5.78
N PRO A 126 5.64 -11.59 -6.54
CA PRO A 126 6.67 -12.61 -6.74
C PRO A 126 7.89 -12.09 -7.51
N ALA A 127 7.73 -11.02 -8.27
CA ALA A 127 8.78 -10.39 -9.05
C ALA A 127 8.54 -8.88 -9.18
N GLU A 128 9.60 -8.15 -9.54
CA GLU A 128 9.53 -6.71 -9.78
C GLU A 128 10.43 -6.29 -10.96
N ILE A 129 10.11 -5.15 -11.56
CA ILE A 129 11.04 -4.45 -12.46
C ILE A 129 11.98 -3.63 -11.59
N ARG A 130 13.26 -4.03 -11.50
CA ARG A 130 14.29 -3.28 -10.77
C ARG A 130 14.65 -2.00 -11.49
N THR A 131 14.98 -2.13 -12.78
CA THR A 131 15.35 -0.99 -13.61
C THR A 131 14.64 -1.07 -14.95
N PHE A 132 14.31 0.10 -15.46
CA PHE A 132 13.85 0.31 -16.83
C PHE A 132 14.45 1.62 -17.32
N PHE A 133 15.17 1.57 -18.40
CA PHE A 133 15.79 2.75 -18.97
C PHE A 133 15.86 2.66 -20.49
N VAL A 134 16.00 3.80 -21.11
CA VAL A 134 16.26 3.97 -22.54
C VAL A 134 17.77 4.12 -22.71
N ASN A 135 18.36 3.42 -23.66
CA ASN A 135 19.83 3.37 -23.84
C ASN A 135 20.44 4.76 -24.14
N ARG A 136 19.64 5.64 -24.76
CA ARG A 136 20.03 7.03 -25.07
C ARG A 136 18.86 7.99 -24.76
N PRO A 137 19.12 9.20 -24.26
CA PRO A 137 18.06 10.19 -24.04
C PRO A 137 17.53 10.83 -25.32
N TYR A 138 18.33 10.77 -26.43
CA TYR A 138 18.00 11.35 -27.74
C TYR A 138 18.14 10.31 -28.83
N TRP A 139 17.21 10.31 -29.77
CA TRP A 139 17.14 9.43 -30.93
C TRP A 139 16.84 10.27 -32.16
N ALA A 140 17.31 9.85 -33.33
CA ALA A 140 16.88 10.49 -34.55
C ALA A 140 15.51 9.97 -35.00
N TYR A 141 14.81 10.78 -35.77
CA TYR A 141 13.59 10.37 -36.44
C TYR A 141 13.84 9.10 -37.28
N GLU A 142 12.89 8.17 -37.28
CA GLU A 142 13.00 6.86 -37.92
C GLU A 142 14.07 5.91 -37.32
N GLU A 143 14.71 6.27 -36.21
CA GLU A 143 15.54 5.32 -35.46
C GLU A 143 14.66 4.43 -34.56
N THR A 144 15.24 3.31 -34.17
CA THR A 144 14.64 2.39 -33.22
C THR A 144 15.03 2.77 -31.79
N ILE A 145 14.07 3.11 -30.97
CA ILE A 145 14.27 3.37 -29.51
C ILE A 145 14.59 2.04 -28.82
N GLU A 146 15.81 1.93 -28.33
CA GLU A 146 16.26 0.75 -27.59
C GLU A 146 16.07 0.96 -26.10
N THR A 147 15.49 -0.05 -25.44
CA THR A 147 15.29 -0.04 -23.99
C THR A 147 15.90 -1.27 -23.35
N GLU A 148 16.25 -1.16 -22.08
CA GLU A 148 16.63 -2.31 -21.25
C GLU A 148 15.75 -2.36 -20.01
N THR A 149 15.21 -3.54 -19.74
CA THR A 149 14.43 -3.84 -18.56
C THR A 149 15.08 -4.95 -17.74
N VAL A 150 15.24 -4.74 -16.46
CA VAL A 150 15.77 -5.75 -15.53
C VAL A 150 14.65 -6.20 -14.59
N VAL A 151 14.28 -7.47 -14.69
CA VAL A 151 13.29 -8.12 -13.84
C VAL A 151 14.00 -8.97 -12.78
N HIS A 152 13.60 -8.83 -11.54
CA HIS A 152 14.09 -9.60 -10.40
C HIS A 152 12.95 -10.40 -9.77
N ALA A 153 13.19 -11.68 -9.52
CA ALA A 153 12.26 -12.57 -8.82
C ALA A 153 12.62 -12.67 -7.33
N ARG A 154 11.62 -12.49 -6.46
CA ARG A 154 11.75 -12.64 -4.99
C ARG A 154 11.51 -14.06 -4.54
N ARG A 155 10.82 -14.84 -5.35
CA ARG A 155 10.57 -16.27 -5.22
C ARG A 155 10.53 -16.91 -6.60
N ASP A 156 10.50 -18.22 -6.68
CA ASP A 156 10.28 -18.93 -7.93
C ASP A 156 8.97 -18.47 -8.57
N VAL A 157 9.04 -17.98 -9.81
CA VAL A 157 7.88 -17.44 -10.50
C VAL A 157 7.84 -17.88 -11.96
N PRO A 158 6.83 -18.64 -12.35
CA PRO A 158 6.54 -18.97 -13.75
C PRO A 158 5.66 -17.90 -14.41
N ASN A 159 5.59 -17.96 -15.75
CA ASN A 159 4.59 -17.29 -16.58
C ASN A 159 4.43 -15.79 -16.30
N LEU A 160 5.54 -15.05 -16.28
CA LEU A 160 5.51 -13.60 -16.26
C LEU A 160 5.36 -13.06 -17.69
N ARG A 161 4.68 -11.92 -17.82
CA ARG A 161 4.56 -11.17 -19.06
C ARG A 161 5.06 -9.74 -18.83
N LEU A 162 6.05 -9.34 -19.62
CA LEU A 162 6.60 -7.99 -19.64
C LEU A 162 6.05 -7.26 -20.86
N GLU A 163 5.39 -6.14 -20.66
CA GLU A 163 4.93 -5.24 -21.70
C GLU A 163 5.75 -3.96 -21.66
N ILE A 164 6.34 -3.58 -22.80
CA ILE A 164 7.05 -2.32 -22.96
C ILE A 164 6.30 -1.50 -23.99
N ALA A 165 5.80 -0.35 -23.57
CA ALA A 165 5.00 0.53 -24.41
C ALA A 165 5.66 1.90 -24.54
N ALA A 166 5.67 2.46 -25.76
CA ALA A 166 6.07 3.83 -26.01
C ALA A 166 4.90 4.63 -26.59
N THR A 167 4.54 5.72 -25.95
CA THR A 167 3.49 6.64 -26.38
C THR A 167 4.13 7.84 -27.05
N PRO A 168 3.89 8.06 -28.37
CA PRO A 168 4.43 9.19 -29.11
C PRO A 168 3.77 10.51 -28.68
N PRO A 169 4.33 11.66 -29.09
CA PRO A 169 3.83 12.99 -28.73
C PRO A 169 2.36 13.22 -29.10
N SER A 170 1.93 12.74 -30.28
CA SER A 170 0.55 12.88 -30.76
C SER A 170 -0.45 12.04 -29.96
N ARG A 171 0.02 11.02 -29.23
CA ARG A 171 -0.82 10.01 -28.55
C ARG A 171 -1.79 9.27 -29.49
N SER A 172 -1.54 9.32 -30.80
CA SER A 172 -2.41 8.71 -31.81
C SER A 172 -2.41 7.19 -31.76
N HIS A 173 -1.30 6.61 -31.33
CA HIS A 173 -1.10 5.17 -31.20
C HIS A 173 -0.09 4.89 -30.07
N THR A 174 0.04 3.64 -29.68
CA THR A 174 1.06 3.20 -28.71
C THR A 174 1.85 2.09 -29.37
N LEU A 175 3.17 2.26 -29.45
CA LEU A 175 4.07 1.19 -29.83
C LEU A 175 4.20 0.23 -28.66
N MET A 176 4.16 -1.07 -28.91
CA MET A 176 4.20 -2.05 -27.83
C MET A 176 5.02 -3.26 -28.23
N ASP A 177 5.88 -3.69 -27.33
CA ASP A 177 6.58 -4.96 -27.35
C ASP A 177 6.15 -5.81 -26.16
N VAL A 178 5.99 -7.11 -26.37
CA VAL A 178 5.50 -8.05 -25.34
C VAL A 178 6.45 -9.23 -25.27
N ILE A 179 6.98 -9.47 -24.08
CA ILE A 179 7.94 -10.54 -23.81
C ILE A 179 7.34 -11.48 -22.77
N ASP A 180 7.09 -12.71 -23.19
CA ASP A 180 6.69 -13.78 -22.27
C ASP A 180 7.92 -14.38 -21.59
N ILE A 181 7.86 -14.53 -20.29
CA ILE A 181 8.96 -15.00 -19.45
C ILE A 181 8.52 -16.30 -18.78
N ASP A 182 9.01 -17.43 -19.27
CA ASP A 182 8.56 -18.75 -18.79
C ASP A 182 8.83 -18.95 -17.31
N PHE A 183 10.03 -18.59 -16.82
CA PHE A 183 10.41 -18.84 -15.43
C PHE A 183 11.61 -17.98 -14.99
N ILE A 184 11.56 -17.49 -13.74
CA ILE A 184 12.71 -16.93 -13.03
C ILE A 184 12.79 -17.58 -11.65
N THR A 185 13.98 -18.06 -11.28
CA THR A 185 14.24 -18.65 -9.95
C THR A 185 14.29 -17.58 -8.87
N GLU A 186 14.03 -17.96 -7.63
CA GLU A 186 14.17 -17.08 -6.46
C GLU A 186 15.54 -16.39 -6.41
N GLY A 187 15.54 -15.08 -6.17
CA GLY A 187 16.74 -14.24 -6.21
C GLY A 187 17.31 -14.01 -7.60
N GLY A 188 16.76 -14.66 -8.62
CA GLY A 188 17.20 -14.54 -10.01
C GLY A 188 16.89 -13.17 -10.62
N THR A 189 17.70 -12.78 -11.60
CA THR A 189 17.55 -11.54 -12.34
C THR A 189 17.70 -11.83 -13.83
N LYS A 190 16.76 -11.35 -14.63
CA LYS A 190 16.85 -11.42 -16.12
C LYS A 190 16.79 -10.02 -16.71
N ARG A 191 17.54 -9.85 -17.83
CA ARG A 191 17.56 -8.62 -18.63
C ARG A 191 16.86 -8.87 -19.93
N PHE A 192 16.08 -7.88 -20.37
CA PHE A 192 15.33 -7.89 -21.61
C PHE A 192 15.60 -6.61 -22.35
N ALA A 193 16.01 -6.73 -23.61
CA ALA A 193 16.08 -5.62 -24.54
C ALA A 193 14.79 -5.57 -25.34
N SER A 194 14.34 -4.38 -25.67
CA SER A 194 13.20 -4.13 -26.54
C SER A 194 13.49 -2.98 -27.48
N GLU A 195 12.97 -3.08 -28.69
CA GLU A 195 13.17 -2.14 -29.78
C GLU A 195 11.80 -1.60 -30.23
N LEU A 196 11.63 -0.28 -30.20
CA LEU A 196 10.39 0.41 -30.56
C LEU A 196 10.67 1.45 -31.64
N TYR A 197 10.07 1.32 -32.80
CA TYR A 197 10.31 2.22 -33.95
C TYR A 197 9.70 3.62 -33.71
N ALA A 198 10.54 4.66 -33.76
CA ALA A 198 10.11 6.04 -33.54
C ALA A 198 9.61 6.65 -34.87
N SER A 199 8.32 6.86 -34.99
CA SER A 199 7.64 7.40 -36.17
C SER A 199 7.24 8.88 -36.07
N GLU A 200 7.51 9.52 -34.96
CA GLU A 200 7.17 10.92 -34.70
C GLU A 200 8.31 11.64 -34.00
N GLU A 201 8.46 12.92 -34.22
CA GLU A 201 9.40 13.79 -33.52
C GLU A 201 8.81 14.26 -32.18
N GLY A 202 9.63 14.38 -31.14
CA GLY A 202 9.24 14.92 -29.84
C GLY A 202 9.42 13.96 -28.69
N MET A 203 8.73 14.25 -27.58
CA MET A 203 8.86 13.50 -26.34
C MET A 203 8.06 12.20 -26.38
N TYR A 204 8.74 11.07 -26.23
CA TYR A 204 8.13 9.76 -26.01
C TYR A 204 8.07 9.43 -24.52
N HIS A 205 6.91 8.94 -24.08
CA HIS A 205 6.73 8.38 -22.75
C HIS A 205 6.71 6.86 -22.83
N LEU A 206 7.64 6.24 -22.13
CA LEU A 206 7.79 4.79 -22.13
C LEU A 206 7.32 4.22 -20.79
N THR A 207 6.70 3.06 -20.88
CA THR A 207 6.19 2.34 -19.70
C THR A 207 6.57 0.87 -19.83
N ALA A 208 7.23 0.33 -18.82
CA ALA A 208 7.40 -1.11 -18.65
C ALA A 208 6.42 -1.61 -17.59
N ARG A 209 5.65 -2.66 -17.91
CA ARG A 209 4.65 -3.29 -17.04
C ARG A 209 4.94 -4.77 -16.93
N LEU A 210 5.00 -5.28 -15.71
CA LEU A 210 5.20 -6.70 -15.45
C LEU A 210 3.91 -7.29 -14.90
N PHE A 211 3.46 -8.38 -15.50
CA PHE A 211 2.26 -9.10 -15.11
C PHE A 211 2.61 -10.51 -14.65
N HIS A 212 1.87 -11.00 -13.67
CA HIS A 212 1.83 -12.39 -13.25
C HIS A 212 0.37 -12.83 -13.17
N GLU A 213 0.01 -13.93 -13.83
CA GLU A 213 -1.37 -14.42 -13.89
C GLU A 213 -2.40 -13.32 -14.29
N GLN A 214 -2.05 -12.50 -15.27
CA GLN A 214 -2.83 -11.34 -15.76
C GLN A 214 -2.94 -10.15 -14.78
N LYS A 215 -2.39 -10.26 -13.57
CA LYS A 215 -2.33 -9.17 -12.60
C LYS A 215 -1.08 -8.34 -12.83
N LEU A 216 -1.25 -7.01 -12.91
CA LEU A 216 -0.12 -6.07 -12.93
C LEU A 216 0.58 -6.07 -11.57
N ILE A 217 1.86 -6.44 -11.53
CA ILE A 217 2.66 -6.54 -10.31
C ILE A 217 3.78 -5.49 -10.20
N SER A 218 4.20 -4.91 -11.32
CA SER A 218 5.23 -3.86 -11.29
C SER A 218 5.12 -2.94 -12.50
N THR A 219 5.43 -1.65 -12.31
CA THR A 219 5.47 -0.66 -13.38
C THR A 219 6.67 0.27 -13.20
N LYS A 220 7.33 0.60 -14.30
CA LYS A 220 8.38 1.63 -14.37
C LYS A 220 8.14 2.54 -15.57
N LEU A 221 8.57 3.78 -15.43
CA LEU A 221 8.43 4.83 -16.44
C LEU A 221 9.80 5.32 -16.87
N ALA A 222 9.92 5.68 -18.14
CA ALA A 222 11.06 6.36 -18.71
C ALA A 222 10.57 7.34 -19.78
N SER A 223 11.48 8.17 -20.30
CA SER A 223 11.18 9.06 -21.41
C SER A 223 12.44 9.28 -22.26
N CYS A 224 12.24 9.55 -23.54
CA CYS A 224 13.29 10.00 -24.44
C CYS A 224 12.73 11.03 -25.42
N TYR A 225 13.61 11.69 -26.12
CA TYR A 225 13.26 12.68 -27.14
C TYR A 225 13.74 12.22 -28.52
N VAL A 226 12.87 12.27 -29.50
CA VAL A 226 13.17 12.00 -30.90
C VAL A 226 13.38 13.33 -31.63
N THR A 227 14.57 13.55 -32.13
CA THR A 227 14.94 14.77 -32.85
C THR A 227 14.58 14.68 -34.34
N PRO A 228 14.32 15.81 -35.03
CA PRO A 228 14.18 15.84 -36.45
C PRO A 228 15.40 15.22 -37.17
N LEU A 229 15.17 14.71 -38.37
CA LEU A 229 16.28 14.45 -39.30
C LEU A 229 16.97 15.80 -39.62
N GLU A 230 18.27 15.90 -39.32
CA GLU A 230 19.06 17.03 -39.82
C GLU A 230 19.10 16.88 -41.34
N GLU A 231 18.59 17.90 -42.07
CA GLU A 231 18.70 18.02 -43.53
C GLU A 231 20.16 18.25 -44.00
#